data_d3369a122085f4c2e9c1c9528d636d06
#
_entry.id   d3369a122085f4c2e9c1c9528d636d06
#
_cell.length_a   1.000
_cell.length_b   1.000
_cell.length_c   1.000
_cell.angle_alpha   90.00
_cell.angle_beta   90.00
_cell.angle_gamma   90.00
#
_symmetry.space_group_name_H-M   'P 1'
#
loop_
_entity.id
_entity.type
_entity.pdbx_description
1 polymer ?
#
loop_
_entity_poly.entity_id
_entity_poly.type
_entity_poly.pdbx_seq_one_letter_code
_entity_poly.pdbx_strand_id
1 'polypeptide(L)'
;MPDDYAKYEKDCEKIREENAKLLADFSDWLTAKGLSEKTVGNHCSNMDFFLNRFLLYEDAKPAETGVFEVGSFLGYWFIQKAMWASRSSIKSYAATLKKFYTFMHEKGRITQEDLDDLKAEIKEEMPEWLATLDRHDDPDITDLNDVWDY
;
A
#
# COMPACT_ATOMS: atom_id res chain seq x y z
N MET A 1 -2.61 -24.24 -13.63
CA MET A 1 -1.77 -25.44 -13.46
C MET A 1 -1.48 -25.66 -11.99
N PRO A 2 -1.63 -26.92 -11.50
CA PRO A 2 -1.38 -27.18 -10.07
C PRO A 2 0.03 -26.80 -9.62
N ASP A 3 1.04 -27.04 -10.47
CA ASP A 3 2.42 -26.70 -10.14
C ASP A 3 2.63 -25.20 -10.04
N ASP A 4 1.95 -24.42 -10.88
CA ASP A 4 2.05 -22.95 -10.85
C ASP A 4 1.41 -22.39 -9.59
N TYR A 5 0.28 -22.96 -9.19
CA TYR A 5 -0.41 -22.53 -7.98
C TYR A 5 0.41 -22.89 -6.73
N ALA A 6 0.97 -24.10 -6.70
CA ALA A 6 1.81 -24.54 -5.59
C ALA A 6 3.05 -23.65 -5.46
N LYS A 7 3.65 -23.28 -6.60
CA LYS A 7 4.80 -22.38 -6.61
C LYS A 7 4.41 -21.00 -6.08
N TYR A 8 3.26 -20.49 -6.51
CA TYR A 8 2.75 -19.20 -6.05
C TYR A 8 2.57 -19.21 -4.53
N GLU A 9 1.93 -20.25 -3.99
CA GLU A 9 1.70 -20.35 -2.55
C GLU A 9 3.01 -20.40 -1.77
N LYS A 10 4.00 -21.14 -2.29
CA LYS A 10 5.30 -21.27 -1.66
C LYS A 10 6.05 -19.95 -1.67
N ASP A 11 6.00 -19.24 -2.80
CA ASP A 11 6.63 -17.94 -2.92
C ASP A 11 5.98 -16.92 -1.97
N CYS A 12 4.65 -16.93 -1.87
CA CYS A 12 3.92 -16.06 -0.94
C CYS A 12 4.31 -16.33 0.51
N GLU A 13 4.44 -17.60 0.88
CA GLU A 13 4.82 -18.00 2.23
C GLU A 13 6.20 -17.43 2.59
N LYS A 14 7.15 -17.59 1.65
CA LYS A 14 8.51 -17.07 1.84
C LYS A 14 8.51 -15.54 1.97
N ILE A 15 7.73 -14.87 1.12
CA ILE A 15 7.65 -13.42 1.14
C ILE A 15 7.00 -12.94 2.45
N ARG A 16 5.97 -13.64 2.94
CA ARG A 16 5.35 -13.28 4.22
C ARG A 16 6.33 -13.37 5.37
N GLU A 17 7.21 -14.37 5.35
CA GLU A 17 8.25 -14.48 6.38
C GLU A 17 9.21 -13.29 6.32
N GLU A 18 9.60 -12.90 5.10
CA GLU A 18 10.45 -11.71 4.91
C GLU A 18 9.73 -10.46 5.35
N ASN A 19 8.45 -10.34 5.01
CA ASN A 19 7.65 -9.17 5.39
C ASN A 19 7.54 -9.03 6.91
N ALA A 20 7.42 -10.16 7.63
CA ALA A 20 7.35 -10.12 9.09
C ALA A 20 8.63 -9.51 9.68
N LYS A 21 9.78 -9.87 9.12
CA LYS A 21 11.05 -9.30 9.56
C LYS A 21 11.15 -7.82 9.23
N LEU A 22 10.75 -7.44 8.02
CA LEU A 22 10.75 -6.04 7.59
C LEU A 22 9.84 -5.19 8.46
N LEU A 23 8.65 -5.72 8.80
CA LEU A 23 7.70 -4.98 9.63
C LEU A 23 8.22 -4.79 11.05
N ALA A 24 8.90 -5.81 11.60
CA ALA A 24 9.51 -5.69 12.92
C ALA A 24 10.60 -4.62 12.92
N ASP A 25 11.46 -4.63 11.90
CA ASP A 25 12.53 -3.64 11.76
C ASP A 25 11.96 -2.24 11.53
N PHE A 26 10.89 -2.14 10.74
CA PHE A 26 10.22 -0.87 10.47
C PHE A 26 9.61 -0.30 11.75
N SER A 27 9.00 -1.16 12.57
CA SER A 27 8.46 -0.76 13.86
C SER A 27 9.55 -0.15 14.74
N ASP A 28 10.71 -0.81 14.82
CA ASP A 28 11.84 -0.31 15.59
C ASP A 28 12.36 1.02 15.03
N TRP A 29 12.41 1.13 13.71
CA TRP A 29 12.87 2.34 13.04
C TRP A 29 11.95 3.53 13.34
N LEU A 30 10.63 3.30 13.32
CA LEU A 30 9.65 4.34 13.63
C LEU A 30 9.73 4.75 15.11
N THR A 31 9.89 3.78 15.98
CA THR A 31 10.03 4.04 17.42
C THR A 31 11.28 4.89 17.69
N ALA A 32 12.37 4.58 17.01
CA ALA A 32 13.61 5.34 17.14
C ALA A 32 13.47 6.79 16.63
N LYS A 33 12.52 7.04 15.71
CA LYS A 33 12.23 8.39 15.23
C LYS A 33 11.35 9.17 16.21
N GLY A 34 10.91 8.57 17.28
CA GLY A 34 10.13 9.25 18.32
C GLY A 34 8.62 9.19 18.13
N LEU A 35 8.12 8.36 17.22
CA LEU A 35 6.68 8.23 17.03
C LEU A 35 6.05 7.46 18.19
N SER A 36 4.78 7.82 18.50
CA SER A 36 4.05 7.15 19.58
C SER A 36 3.75 5.70 19.21
N GLU A 37 3.52 4.88 20.24
CA GLU A 37 3.17 3.47 20.06
C GLU A 37 1.96 3.29 19.15
N LYS A 38 0.94 4.14 19.33
CA LYS A 38 -0.27 4.10 18.50
C LYS A 38 0.04 4.40 17.04
N THR A 39 0.85 5.42 16.79
CA THR A 39 1.22 5.81 15.42
C THR A 39 2.06 4.74 14.75
N VAL A 40 3.01 4.16 15.49
CA VAL A 40 3.83 3.03 15.00
C VAL A 40 2.92 1.87 14.61
N GLY A 41 1.96 1.53 15.48
CA GLY A 41 1.01 0.45 15.19
C GLY A 41 0.18 0.69 13.95
N ASN A 42 -0.27 1.94 13.76
CA ASN A 42 -1.07 2.29 12.57
C ASN A 42 -0.24 2.14 11.29
N HIS A 43 1.00 2.61 11.30
CA HIS A 43 1.87 2.47 10.14
C HIS A 43 2.18 0.99 9.84
N CYS A 44 2.43 0.20 10.87
CA CYS A 44 2.71 -1.22 10.67
C CYS A 44 1.50 -1.96 10.13
N SER A 45 0.28 -1.63 10.62
CA SER A 45 -0.96 -2.21 10.09
C SER A 45 -1.17 -1.85 8.63
N ASN A 46 -0.94 -0.59 8.27
CA ASN A 46 -1.07 -0.14 6.89
C ASN A 46 -0.10 -0.90 5.98
N MET A 47 1.14 -1.07 6.42
CA MET A 47 2.13 -1.79 5.62
C MET A 47 1.85 -3.28 5.54
N ASP A 48 1.35 -3.88 6.63
CA ASP A 48 0.96 -5.28 6.61
C ASP A 48 -0.09 -5.53 5.51
N PHE A 49 -1.09 -4.65 5.44
CA PHE A 49 -2.13 -4.77 4.42
C PHE A 49 -1.55 -4.64 3.00
N PHE A 50 -0.70 -3.65 2.79
CA PHE A 50 -0.09 -3.43 1.47
C PHE A 50 0.81 -4.59 1.06
N LEU A 51 1.69 -5.02 1.96
CA LEU A 51 2.69 -6.05 1.64
C LEU A 51 2.09 -7.45 1.53
N ASN A 52 1.17 -7.81 2.42
CA ASN A 52 0.68 -9.18 2.52
C ASN A 52 -0.67 -9.41 1.85
N ARG A 53 -1.43 -8.36 1.57
CA ARG A 53 -2.73 -8.49 0.90
C ARG A 53 -2.64 -8.00 -0.55
N PHE A 54 -2.19 -6.79 -0.76
CA PHE A 54 -2.14 -6.24 -2.11
C PHE A 54 -1.04 -6.86 -2.98
N LEU A 55 0.20 -6.84 -2.49
CA LEU A 55 1.33 -7.32 -3.31
C LEU A 55 1.27 -8.83 -3.57
N LEU A 56 0.55 -9.57 -2.75
CA LEU A 56 0.41 -11.03 -2.92
C LEU A 56 -0.94 -11.43 -3.51
N TYR A 57 -1.73 -10.46 -3.99
CA TYR A 57 -3.09 -10.73 -4.45
C TYR A 57 -3.13 -11.58 -5.73
N GLU A 58 -2.40 -11.18 -6.75
CA GLU A 58 -2.35 -11.92 -8.02
C GLU A 58 -1.03 -12.66 -8.22
N ASP A 59 0.06 -12.02 -7.84
CA ASP A 59 1.41 -12.53 -7.96
C ASP A 59 2.12 -12.43 -6.62
N ALA A 60 3.19 -13.20 -6.47
CA ALA A 60 4.02 -13.13 -5.27
C ALA A 60 5.07 -12.03 -5.48
N LYS A 61 4.71 -10.78 -5.12
CA LYS A 61 5.61 -9.63 -5.28
C LYS A 61 6.28 -9.27 -3.96
N PRO A 62 7.61 -9.18 -3.93
CA PRO A 62 8.32 -8.80 -2.71
C PRO A 62 8.17 -7.30 -2.41
N ALA A 63 8.50 -6.92 -1.19
CA ALA A 63 8.36 -5.54 -0.71
C ALA A 63 9.06 -4.52 -1.61
N GLU A 64 10.24 -4.87 -2.12
CA GLU A 64 11.01 -3.97 -2.99
C GLU A 64 10.24 -3.58 -4.25
N THR A 65 9.49 -4.53 -4.81
CA THR A 65 8.68 -4.28 -6.01
C THR A 65 7.54 -3.31 -5.73
N GLY A 66 7.06 -3.28 -4.50
CA GLY A 66 5.93 -2.44 -4.10
C GLY A 66 6.15 -0.95 -4.34
N VAL A 67 7.41 -0.50 -4.38
CA VAL A 67 7.70 0.92 -4.62
C VAL A 67 7.17 1.38 -5.98
N PHE A 68 7.01 0.45 -6.93
CA PHE A 68 6.48 0.75 -8.27
C PHE A 68 4.97 0.51 -8.38
N GLU A 69 4.32 0.03 -7.32
CA GLU A 69 2.92 -0.39 -7.35
C GLU A 69 1.99 0.54 -6.56
N VAL A 70 2.52 1.62 -6.00
CA VAL A 70 1.74 2.50 -5.12
C VAL A 70 0.59 3.18 -5.86
N GLY A 71 0.82 3.62 -7.10
CA GLY A 71 -0.24 4.23 -7.91
C GLY A 71 -1.39 3.28 -8.19
N SER A 72 -1.06 2.03 -8.54
CA SER A 72 -2.08 1.00 -8.76
C SER A 72 -2.84 0.70 -7.48
N PHE A 73 -2.15 0.73 -6.34
CA PHE A 73 -2.77 0.47 -5.04
C PHE A 73 -3.72 1.60 -4.63
N LEU A 74 -3.21 2.80 -4.50
CA LEU A 74 -4.01 3.92 -3.98
C LEU A 74 -4.95 4.54 -4.99
N GLY A 75 -4.61 4.44 -6.28
CA GLY A 75 -5.43 5.01 -7.34
C GLY A 75 -6.51 4.09 -7.86
N TYR A 76 -6.46 2.81 -7.51
CA TYR A 76 -7.43 1.85 -8.02
C TYR A 76 -7.78 0.75 -7.05
N TRP A 77 -6.82 -0.13 -6.71
CA TRP A 77 -7.12 -1.37 -5.96
C TRP A 77 -7.72 -1.11 -4.58
N PHE A 78 -7.13 -0.18 -3.84
CA PHE A 78 -7.58 0.15 -2.49
C PHE A 78 -9.01 0.70 -2.50
N ILE A 79 -9.29 1.58 -3.45
CA ILE A 79 -10.62 2.20 -3.60
C ILE A 79 -11.68 1.13 -3.91
N GLN A 80 -11.33 0.16 -4.75
CA GLN A 80 -12.27 -0.89 -5.17
C GLN A 80 -12.45 -1.98 -4.13
N LYS A 81 -11.41 -2.32 -3.38
CA LYS A 81 -11.42 -3.50 -2.51
C LYS A 81 -11.61 -3.21 -1.02
N ALA A 82 -11.17 -2.04 -0.56
CA ALA A 82 -11.25 -1.72 0.86
C ALA A 82 -12.54 -0.97 1.17
N MET A 83 -13.39 -1.59 1.99
CA MET A 83 -14.68 -0.97 2.37
C MET A 83 -14.47 0.29 3.20
N TRP A 84 -13.32 0.40 3.86
CA TRP A 84 -12.99 1.56 4.70
C TRP A 84 -12.21 2.64 3.95
N ALA A 85 -12.08 2.54 2.63
CA ALA A 85 -11.38 3.53 1.85
C ALA A 85 -12.05 4.91 2.01
N SER A 86 -11.24 5.90 2.34
CA SER A 86 -11.69 7.27 2.57
C SER A 86 -10.54 8.21 2.22
N ARG A 87 -10.85 9.51 2.13
CA ARG A 87 -9.81 10.51 1.89
C ARG A 87 -8.73 10.42 2.99
N SER A 88 -9.18 10.24 4.23
CA SER A 88 -8.27 10.11 5.37
C SER A 88 -7.40 8.87 5.28
N SER A 89 -7.99 7.71 4.93
CA SER A 89 -7.21 6.47 4.85
C SER A 89 -6.23 6.48 3.68
N ILE A 90 -6.61 7.06 2.53
CA ILE A 90 -5.67 7.18 1.40
C ILE A 90 -4.46 8.02 1.80
N LYS A 91 -4.69 9.14 2.49
CA LYS A 91 -3.60 10.00 2.95
C LYS A 91 -2.74 9.30 3.98
N SER A 92 -3.37 8.53 4.88
CA SER A 92 -2.67 7.77 5.90
C SER A 92 -1.75 6.72 5.27
N TYR A 93 -2.28 5.97 4.29
CA TYR A 93 -1.48 4.97 3.58
C TYR A 93 -0.33 5.62 2.80
N ALA A 94 -0.60 6.77 2.17
CA ALA A 94 0.45 7.49 1.44
C ALA A 94 1.59 7.91 2.38
N ALA A 95 1.25 8.41 3.56
CA ALA A 95 2.26 8.78 4.56
C ALA A 95 3.06 7.58 5.01
N THR A 96 2.37 6.46 5.26
CA THR A 96 3.03 5.21 5.65
C THR A 96 4.00 4.73 4.56
N LEU A 97 3.55 4.74 3.31
CA LEU A 97 4.37 4.27 2.19
C LEU A 97 5.63 5.10 2.01
N LYS A 98 5.52 6.42 2.16
CA LYS A 98 6.70 7.28 2.10
C LYS A 98 7.71 6.94 3.21
N LYS A 99 7.21 6.69 4.42
CA LYS A 99 8.08 6.34 5.54
C LYS A 99 8.71 4.96 5.35
N PHE A 100 7.91 3.99 4.92
CA PHE A 100 8.41 2.62 4.73
C PHE A 100 9.50 2.58 3.66
N TYR A 101 9.31 3.26 2.53
CA TYR A 101 10.31 3.20 1.47
C TYR A 101 11.52 4.09 1.76
N THR A 102 11.39 5.11 2.63
CA THR A 102 12.55 5.81 3.18
C THR A 102 13.39 4.82 4.01
N PHE A 103 12.71 4.04 4.88
CA PHE A 103 13.34 2.99 5.66
C PHE A 103 14.02 1.96 4.75
N MET A 104 13.34 1.51 3.70
CA MET A 104 13.90 0.54 2.76
C MET A 104 15.14 1.10 2.05
N HIS A 105 15.12 2.38 1.72
CA HIS A 105 16.27 3.04 1.12
C HIS A 105 17.45 3.05 2.09
N GLU A 106 17.21 3.35 3.36
CA GLU A 106 18.28 3.34 4.38
C GLU A 106 18.87 1.95 4.56
N LYS A 107 18.08 0.91 4.34
CA LYS A 107 18.56 -0.47 4.38
C LYS A 107 19.26 -0.89 3.09
N GLY A 108 19.30 -0.02 2.09
CA GLY A 108 19.92 -0.35 0.81
C GLY A 108 19.08 -1.25 -0.09
N ARG A 109 17.76 -1.33 0.18
CA ARG A 109 16.86 -2.23 -0.53
C ARG A 109 16.24 -1.60 -1.78
N ILE A 110 16.21 -0.28 -1.86
CA ILE A 110 15.78 0.45 -3.06
C ILE A 110 16.74 1.61 -3.30
N THR A 111 16.73 2.16 -4.52
CA THR A 111 17.62 3.25 -4.89
C THR A 111 17.06 4.60 -4.48
N GLN A 112 17.91 5.62 -4.45
CA GLN A 112 17.47 6.99 -4.21
C GLN A 112 16.48 7.44 -5.29
N GLU A 113 16.76 7.06 -6.54
CA GLU A 113 15.87 7.39 -7.66
C GLU A 113 14.46 6.81 -7.46
N ASP A 114 14.38 5.55 -7.03
CA ASP A 114 13.10 4.90 -6.76
C ASP A 114 12.32 5.64 -5.68
N LEU A 115 13.02 6.06 -4.62
CA LEU A 115 12.38 6.79 -3.53
C LEU A 115 11.90 8.17 -3.98
N ASP A 116 12.74 8.89 -4.75
CA ASP A 116 12.37 10.21 -5.26
C ASP A 116 11.16 10.13 -6.19
N ASP A 117 11.14 9.11 -7.07
CA ASP A 117 10.02 8.89 -7.99
C ASP A 117 8.75 8.59 -7.23
N LEU A 118 8.84 7.78 -6.16
CA LEU A 118 7.68 7.48 -5.34
C LEU A 118 7.11 8.74 -4.69
N LYS A 119 7.97 9.56 -4.10
CA LYS A 119 7.53 10.79 -3.44
C LYS A 119 6.89 11.75 -4.43
N ALA A 120 7.46 11.86 -5.64
CA ALA A 120 6.92 12.70 -6.69
C ALA A 120 5.56 12.19 -7.16
N GLU A 121 5.44 10.87 -7.36
CA GLU A 121 4.18 10.25 -7.77
C GLU A 121 3.07 10.52 -6.75
N ILE A 122 3.35 10.31 -5.47
CA ILE A 122 2.36 10.54 -4.42
C ILE A 122 1.89 11.99 -4.43
N LYS A 123 2.83 12.91 -4.55
CA LYS A 123 2.50 14.34 -4.55
C LYS A 123 1.66 14.74 -5.77
N GLU A 124 2.04 14.25 -6.94
CA GLU A 124 1.39 14.62 -8.20
C GLU A 124 0.05 13.93 -8.40
N GLU A 125 -0.07 12.67 -7.97
CA GLU A 125 -1.27 11.87 -8.24
C GLU A 125 -2.30 11.89 -7.12
N MET A 126 -1.95 12.39 -5.94
CA MET A 126 -2.88 12.43 -4.81
C MET A 126 -4.22 13.10 -5.16
N PRO A 127 -4.25 14.26 -5.83
CA PRO A 127 -5.54 14.87 -6.17
C PRO A 127 -6.40 13.97 -7.05
N GLU A 128 -5.79 13.24 -7.98
CA GLU A 128 -6.51 12.33 -8.86
C GLU A 128 -7.03 11.12 -8.09
N TRP A 129 -6.24 10.58 -7.17
CA TRP A 129 -6.68 9.45 -6.34
C TRP A 129 -7.89 9.83 -5.50
N LEU A 130 -7.86 11.02 -4.89
CA LEU A 130 -8.98 11.50 -4.08
C LEU A 130 -10.21 11.78 -4.93
N ALA A 131 -10.02 12.29 -6.14
CA ALA A 131 -11.13 12.52 -7.08
C ALA A 131 -11.75 11.18 -7.50
N THR A 132 -10.93 10.17 -7.73
CA THR A 132 -11.41 8.83 -8.08
C THR A 132 -12.25 8.25 -6.95
N LEU A 133 -11.77 8.39 -5.71
CA LEU A 133 -12.51 7.93 -4.54
C LEU A 133 -13.86 8.64 -4.44
N ASP A 134 -13.87 9.96 -4.61
CA ASP A 134 -15.11 10.74 -4.53
C ASP A 134 -16.12 10.28 -5.57
N ARG A 135 -15.66 9.99 -6.80
CA ARG A 135 -16.54 9.48 -7.87
C ARG A 135 -17.09 8.10 -7.53
N HIS A 136 -16.24 7.24 -6.97
CA HIS A 136 -16.63 5.88 -6.58
C HIS A 136 -17.70 5.90 -5.49
N ASP A 137 -17.59 6.83 -4.55
CA ASP A 137 -18.50 6.91 -3.41
C ASP A 137 -19.76 7.73 -3.69
N ASP A 138 -19.83 8.44 -4.82
CA ASP A 138 -20.94 9.31 -5.14
C ASP A 138 -22.15 8.49 -5.64
N PRO A 139 -23.24 8.41 -4.88
CA PRO A 139 -24.41 7.63 -5.29
C PRO A 139 -25.14 8.22 -6.49
N ASP A 140 -24.98 9.50 -6.77
CA ASP A 140 -25.63 10.14 -7.91
C ASP A 140 -24.96 9.78 -9.23
N ILE A 141 -23.72 9.36 -9.18
CA ILE A 141 -22.96 8.99 -10.36
C ILE A 141 -23.09 7.51 -10.67
N THR A 142 -23.18 6.72 -9.65
CA THR A 142 -23.29 5.27 -9.85
C THR A 142 -24.69 4.87 -10.24
N ASP A 143 -25.34 4.94 -10.36
CA ASP A 143 -26.41 4.50 -10.42
C ASP A 143 -26.93 4.55 -11.02
N LEU A 144 -27.17 5.14 -10.91
CA LEU A 144 -27.82 5.39 -11.21
C LEU A 144 -27.63 5.33 -11.81
N ASN A 145 -27.70 5.40 -11.45
CA ASN A 145 -27.56 5.27 -11.79
C ASN A 145 -27.12 5.10 -11.71
N ASP A 146 -27.42 5.09 -11.26
CA ASP A 146 -27.26 4.83 -10.96
C ASP A 146 -27.27 4.90 -10.58
N VAL A 147 -27.97 5.16 -10.17
CA VAL A 147 -28.30 5.00 -9.60
C VAL A 147 -28.49 4.87 -9.39
N TRP A 148 -29.03 5.03 -9.37
CA TRP A 148 -29.19 4.81 -9.01
C TRP A 148 -29.15 4.34 -9.10
N ASP A 149 -29.42 4.63 -8.87
CA ASP A 149 -29.32 4.19 -8.82
C ASP A 149 -28.98 3.91 -8.58
N TYR A 150 -29.64 4.11 -8.28
CA TYR A 150 -29.41 3.71 -7.85
C TYR A 150 -29.35 3.34 -7.91
#